data_d7c520f52e91bce83aee81c3c3eabbf3
#
_entry.id   d7c520f52e91bce83aee81c3c3eabbf3
#
_cell.length_a   1.000
_cell.length_b   1.000
_cell.length_c   1.000
_cell.angle_alpha   90.00
_cell.angle_beta   90.00
_cell.angle_gamma   90.00
#
_symmetry.space_group_name_H-M   'P 1'
#
loop_
_entity.id
_entity.type
_entity.pdbx_description
1 polymer ?
#
loop_
_entity_poly.entity_id
_entity_poly.type
_entity_poly.pdbx_seq_one_letter_code
_entity_poly.pdbx_strand_id
1 'polypeptide(L)'
;MKEKKSTFGWIFSFTGQKKSGYIASVILAVIGAAFQILPFFVMAQVIGKLLAGNKDLAGYLIDCAVMAAFWLLRVLFHSLSTAQSHKATFAVLGNIRKQGLAKLAKMPLGDVQAKGSGELKNILVERVDSIEPTLAHAIPEMSSNAAVALATLIYLFVIDWRMALASLITFPLGMVFFMLMMAGYEKNYARTVAATNTLNDTAVEYIGGIEVIKAFGKAKNSYEKFVIAAKECAQSYIDWMNKSNFYFTFAMNIMPATLLSVLPIGGLLLKNGTLTPEKFVLIVILSMGLITPIIGCMKFTDDLAKVGTIISQVTDILTAPELSRPETDTESPQGSTVELRDVHFGYNDAEVLHGIDLVFPEGTVNALVGPSGSGKSTIAKLIASFWDVGSGSITVGGADIRSISAEHYNKLVAYVSQDNFLFDNTVRENIRMGRPDATDAEVEQAARDCGCYDFIMSLENGFNTQVGSGGGHLSGGEKQRISIARAMLKNAPIVILDEATAYTDPENEAIIQESVARLVRGKTLVVIAHRLSTIVDADQIVVVNDGCIEATGTQAELLQACPLYETLWNAHIASRDSAEGGADRA
;
A
#
# COMPACT_ATOMS: atom_id res chain seq x y z
N MET A 1 -5.70 -22.14 -10.66
CA MET A 1 -4.42 -21.76 -10.04
C MET A 1 -3.62 -20.91 -11.01
N LYS A 2 -3.56 -19.59 -10.86
CA LYS A 2 -2.64 -18.76 -11.65
C LYS A 2 -1.21 -19.05 -11.16
N GLU A 3 -0.29 -19.39 -12.07
CA GLU A 3 1.13 -19.61 -11.76
C GLU A 3 1.66 -18.44 -10.91
N LYS A 4 2.24 -18.76 -9.75
CA LYS A 4 2.94 -17.77 -8.93
C LYS A 4 4.14 -17.25 -9.72
N LYS A 5 3.99 -16.07 -10.31
CA LYS A 5 5.13 -15.40 -10.98
C LYS A 5 6.24 -15.18 -9.96
N SER A 6 7.50 -15.36 -10.39
CA SER A 6 8.65 -14.97 -9.56
C SER A 6 8.66 -13.46 -9.30
N THR A 7 9.40 -13.01 -8.29
CA THR A 7 9.56 -11.57 -7.98
C THR A 7 9.98 -10.76 -9.22
N PHE A 8 10.96 -11.25 -9.98
CA PHE A 8 11.38 -10.63 -11.23
C PHE A 8 10.27 -10.68 -12.30
N GLY A 9 9.50 -11.78 -12.36
CA GLY A 9 8.35 -11.89 -13.26
C GLY A 9 7.29 -10.82 -12.98
N TRP A 10 7.05 -10.51 -11.71
CA TRP A 10 6.16 -9.41 -11.31
C TRP A 10 6.73 -8.04 -11.66
N ILE A 11 8.00 -7.76 -11.33
CA ILE A 11 8.66 -6.51 -11.70
C ILE A 11 8.58 -6.29 -13.21
N PHE A 12 8.91 -7.30 -14.01
CA PHE A 12 8.80 -7.22 -15.47
C PHE A 12 7.37 -7.02 -15.98
N SER A 13 6.35 -7.52 -15.26
CA SER A 13 4.95 -7.26 -15.63
C SER A 13 4.56 -5.78 -15.43
N PHE A 14 5.14 -5.12 -14.42
CA PHE A 14 4.89 -3.69 -14.16
C PHE A 14 5.65 -2.75 -15.10
N THR A 15 6.69 -3.21 -15.82
CA THR A 15 7.43 -2.35 -16.76
C THR A 15 6.58 -1.90 -17.96
N GLY A 16 5.53 -2.65 -18.30
CA GLY A 16 4.69 -2.35 -19.46
C GLY A 16 5.52 -2.22 -20.75
N GLN A 17 5.34 -1.10 -21.48
CA GLN A 17 6.08 -0.81 -22.71
C GLN A 17 7.53 -0.36 -22.47
N LYS A 18 7.97 -0.11 -21.22
CA LYS A 18 9.30 0.44 -20.91
C LYS A 18 10.37 -0.60 -20.57
N LYS A 19 10.16 -1.87 -20.92
CA LYS A 19 11.18 -2.94 -20.81
C LYS A 19 12.49 -2.56 -21.54
N SER A 20 12.37 -1.87 -22.68
CA SER A 20 13.52 -1.38 -23.45
C SER A 20 14.44 -0.46 -22.66
N GLY A 21 13.93 0.27 -21.65
CA GLY A 21 14.74 1.15 -20.80
C GLY A 21 15.77 0.40 -19.96
N TYR A 22 15.37 -0.72 -19.33
CA TYR A 22 16.31 -1.57 -18.57
C TYR A 22 17.30 -2.27 -19.50
N ILE A 23 16.87 -2.75 -20.67
CA ILE A 23 17.77 -3.37 -21.66
C ILE A 23 18.81 -2.35 -22.14
N ALA A 24 18.38 -1.14 -22.50
CA ALA A 24 19.28 -0.07 -22.90
C ALA A 24 20.27 0.31 -21.78
N SER A 25 19.78 0.34 -20.51
CA SER A 25 20.63 0.60 -19.35
C SER A 25 21.72 -0.46 -19.20
N VAL A 26 21.39 -1.75 -19.31
CA VAL A 26 22.37 -2.85 -19.23
C VAL A 26 23.38 -2.77 -20.36
N ILE A 27 22.95 -2.52 -21.61
CA ILE A 27 23.86 -2.38 -22.75
C ILE A 27 24.85 -1.23 -22.51
N LEU A 28 24.35 -0.06 -22.09
CA LEU A 28 25.18 1.11 -21.80
C LEU A 28 26.14 0.85 -20.62
N ALA A 29 25.68 0.10 -19.58
CA ALA A 29 26.50 -0.29 -18.45
C ALA A 29 27.67 -1.20 -18.88
N VAL A 30 27.42 -2.17 -19.75
CA VAL A 30 28.45 -3.10 -20.28
C VAL A 30 29.43 -2.34 -21.19
N ILE A 31 28.97 -1.41 -22.02
CA ILE A 31 29.86 -0.54 -22.80
C ILE A 31 30.72 0.33 -21.87
N GLY A 32 30.14 0.89 -20.82
CA GLY A 32 30.87 1.63 -19.79
C GLY A 32 31.93 0.78 -19.08
N ALA A 33 31.61 -0.50 -18.82
CA ALA A 33 32.56 -1.47 -18.26
C ALA A 33 33.77 -1.73 -19.18
N ALA A 34 33.58 -1.77 -20.49
CA ALA A 34 34.69 -1.87 -21.45
C ALA A 34 35.64 -0.65 -21.33
N PHE A 35 35.08 0.56 -21.27
CA PHE A 35 35.91 1.78 -21.07
C PHE A 35 36.56 1.84 -19.68
N GLN A 36 36.12 1.12 -18.71
CA GLN A 36 36.80 0.98 -17.41
C GLN A 36 38.05 0.09 -17.50
N ILE A 37 38.09 -0.87 -18.43
CA ILE A 37 39.20 -1.84 -18.57
C ILE A 37 40.21 -1.37 -19.58
N LEU A 38 39.81 -0.67 -20.64
CA LEU A 38 40.72 -0.17 -21.70
C LEU A 38 41.93 0.63 -21.18
N PRO A 39 41.84 1.48 -20.14
CA PRO A 39 43.01 2.16 -19.57
C PRO A 39 44.12 1.20 -19.11
N PHE A 40 43.81 -0.02 -18.68
CA PHE A 40 44.83 -0.98 -18.24
C PHE A 40 45.67 -1.51 -19.39
N PHE A 41 45.16 -1.55 -20.63
CA PHE A 41 45.95 -1.89 -21.80
C PHE A 41 46.95 -0.79 -22.13
N VAL A 42 46.52 0.48 -22.02
CA VAL A 42 47.43 1.64 -22.20
C VAL A 42 48.46 1.65 -21.07
N MET A 43 48.06 1.38 -19.85
CA MET A 43 48.96 1.29 -18.70
C MET A 43 50.03 0.19 -18.91
N ALA A 44 49.67 -0.96 -19.50
CA ALA A 44 50.66 -2.00 -19.86
C ALA A 44 51.74 -1.47 -20.80
N GLN A 45 51.34 -0.65 -21.79
CA GLN A 45 52.31 0.01 -22.71
C GLN A 45 53.20 1.02 -21.99
N VAL A 46 52.62 1.84 -21.10
CA VAL A 46 53.36 2.82 -20.28
C VAL A 46 54.40 2.10 -19.41
N ILE A 47 54.00 1.03 -18.73
CA ILE A 47 54.91 0.20 -17.91
C ILE A 47 56.08 -0.33 -18.78
N GLY A 48 55.77 -0.91 -19.94
CA GLY A 48 56.78 -1.39 -20.87
C GLY A 48 57.75 -0.30 -21.31
N LYS A 49 57.25 0.89 -21.68
CA LYS A 49 58.10 2.07 -22.05
C LYS A 49 58.99 2.50 -20.87
N LEU A 50 58.45 2.55 -19.65
CA LEU A 50 59.21 2.93 -18.45
C LEU A 50 60.35 1.95 -18.13
N LEU A 51 60.05 0.68 -18.16
CA LEU A 51 61.05 -0.38 -17.87
C LEU A 51 62.13 -0.50 -18.96
N ALA A 52 61.80 -0.13 -20.21
CA ALA A 52 62.73 0.00 -21.29
C ALA A 52 63.60 1.30 -21.24
N GLY A 53 63.37 2.15 -20.24
CA GLY A 53 64.13 3.41 -20.08
C GLY A 53 63.78 4.50 -21.12
N ASN A 54 62.60 4.41 -21.77
CA ASN A 54 62.16 5.42 -22.74
C ASN A 54 61.94 6.77 -22.04
N LYS A 55 62.47 7.88 -22.63
CA LYS A 55 62.40 9.24 -22.10
C LYS A 55 61.47 10.14 -22.91
N ASP A 56 60.65 9.57 -23.80
CA ASP A 56 59.73 10.34 -24.65
C ASP A 56 58.54 10.88 -23.80
N LEU A 57 58.67 12.10 -23.29
CA LEU A 57 57.65 12.79 -22.51
C LEU A 57 56.35 12.98 -23.31
N ALA A 58 56.46 13.28 -24.62
CA ALA A 58 55.27 13.52 -25.47
C ALA A 58 54.46 12.25 -25.62
N GLY A 59 55.10 11.07 -25.78
CA GLY A 59 54.42 9.78 -25.81
C GLY A 59 53.70 9.44 -24.52
N TYR A 60 54.27 9.74 -23.35
CA TYR A 60 53.61 9.54 -22.05
C TYR A 60 52.40 10.46 -21.86
N LEU A 61 52.51 11.74 -22.31
CA LEU A 61 51.37 12.67 -22.24
C LEU A 61 50.21 12.22 -23.12
N ILE A 62 50.50 11.66 -24.30
CA ILE A 62 49.46 11.08 -25.17
C ILE A 62 48.80 9.86 -24.50
N ASP A 63 49.59 8.94 -23.93
CA ASP A 63 49.05 7.77 -23.22
C ASP A 63 48.13 8.20 -22.05
N CYS A 64 48.56 9.23 -21.28
CA CYS A 64 47.74 9.78 -20.20
C CYS A 64 46.43 10.43 -20.74
N ALA A 65 46.49 11.17 -21.85
CA ALA A 65 45.32 11.77 -22.48
C ALA A 65 44.32 10.71 -22.97
N VAL A 66 44.82 9.58 -23.54
CA VAL A 66 44.00 8.45 -23.97
C VAL A 66 43.33 7.79 -22.78
N MET A 67 44.05 7.53 -21.67
CA MET A 67 43.47 6.99 -20.44
C MET A 67 42.39 7.91 -19.89
N ALA A 68 42.64 9.24 -19.86
CA ALA A 68 41.66 10.23 -19.42
C ALA A 68 40.41 10.23 -20.31
N ALA A 69 40.56 10.11 -21.62
CA ALA A 69 39.46 10.00 -22.58
C ALA A 69 38.60 8.75 -22.30
N PHE A 70 39.21 7.59 -22.04
CA PHE A 70 38.46 6.37 -21.67
C PHE A 70 37.69 6.55 -20.35
N TRP A 71 38.27 7.22 -19.36
CA TRP A 71 37.59 7.54 -18.11
C TRP A 71 36.39 8.45 -18.30
N LEU A 72 36.50 9.47 -19.15
CA LEU A 72 35.39 10.35 -19.49
C LEU A 72 34.27 9.60 -20.21
N LEU A 73 34.61 8.72 -21.16
CA LEU A 73 33.63 7.86 -21.82
C LEU A 73 32.93 6.90 -20.83
N ARG A 74 33.69 6.30 -19.89
CA ARG A 74 33.11 5.50 -18.83
C ARG A 74 32.05 6.29 -18.02
N VAL A 75 32.37 7.51 -17.59
CA VAL A 75 31.45 8.38 -16.84
C VAL A 75 30.21 8.69 -17.67
N LEU A 76 30.38 9.02 -18.95
CA LEU A 76 29.28 9.31 -19.88
C LEU A 76 28.33 8.09 -20.00
N PHE A 77 28.87 6.92 -20.34
CA PHE A 77 28.06 5.71 -20.51
C PHE A 77 27.40 5.26 -19.22
N HIS A 78 28.07 5.38 -18.07
CA HIS A 78 27.48 5.11 -16.76
C HIS A 78 26.33 6.06 -16.46
N SER A 79 26.48 7.36 -16.69
CA SER A 79 25.42 8.35 -16.49
C SER A 79 24.21 8.10 -17.38
N LEU A 80 24.44 7.80 -18.67
CA LEU A 80 23.37 7.45 -19.61
C LEU A 80 22.64 6.17 -19.20
N SER A 81 23.39 5.15 -18.76
CA SER A 81 22.85 3.89 -18.25
C SER A 81 21.93 4.12 -17.06
N THR A 82 22.43 4.84 -16.04
CA THR A 82 21.67 5.14 -14.81
C THR A 82 20.42 5.98 -15.14
N ALA A 83 20.52 6.97 -16.02
CA ALA A 83 19.38 7.78 -16.43
C ALA A 83 18.25 6.93 -17.08
N GLN A 84 18.61 5.94 -17.91
CA GLN A 84 17.62 5.03 -18.51
C GLN A 84 16.99 4.10 -17.46
N SER A 85 17.80 3.60 -16.51
CA SER A 85 17.32 2.77 -15.42
C SER A 85 16.34 3.51 -14.52
N HIS A 86 16.64 4.74 -14.10
CA HIS A 86 15.74 5.58 -13.30
C HIS A 86 14.40 5.82 -14.01
N LYS A 87 14.43 6.19 -15.30
CA LYS A 87 13.18 6.37 -16.08
C LYS A 87 12.32 5.12 -16.12
N ALA A 88 12.94 3.94 -16.27
CA ALA A 88 12.22 2.67 -16.27
C ALA A 88 11.66 2.34 -14.88
N THR A 89 12.45 2.58 -13.83
CA THR A 89 12.06 2.34 -12.43
C THR A 89 10.88 3.21 -12.02
N PHE A 90 10.91 4.53 -12.27
CA PHE A 90 9.77 5.40 -11.95
C PHE A 90 8.50 4.99 -12.69
N ALA A 91 8.61 4.47 -13.91
CA ALA A 91 7.45 3.92 -14.62
C ALA A 91 6.89 2.66 -13.94
N VAL A 92 7.77 1.77 -13.43
CA VAL A 92 7.37 0.59 -12.66
C VAL A 92 6.63 1.02 -11.39
N LEU A 93 7.19 1.94 -10.59
CA LEU A 93 6.58 2.44 -9.36
C LEU A 93 5.21 3.08 -9.63
N GLY A 94 5.12 3.91 -10.67
CA GLY A 94 3.85 4.52 -11.08
C GLY A 94 2.81 3.48 -11.48
N ASN A 95 3.20 2.43 -12.20
CA ASN A 95 2.29 1.33 -12.59
C ASN A 95 1.84 0.49 -11.40
N ILE A 96 2.73 0.20 -10.44
CA ILE A 96 2.37 -0.50 -9.20
C ILE A 96 1.30 0.29 -8.46
N ARG A 97 1.50 1.59 -8.24
CA ARG A 97 0.53 2.45 -7.55
C ARG A 97 -0.80 2.51 -8.29
N LYS A 98 -0.76 2.72 -9.60
CA LYS A 98 -1.98 2.79 -10.42
C LYS A 98 -2.78 1.49 -10.35
N GLN A 99 -2.12 0.32 -10.50
CA GLN A 99 -2.78 -0.97 -10.41
C GLN A 99 -3.26 -1.26 -8.99
N GLY A 100 -2.48 -0.93 -7.96
CA GLY A 100 -2.86 -1.07 -6.56
C GLY A 100 -4.12 -0.28 -6.22
N LEU A 101 -4.17 1.01 -6.57
CA LEU A 101 -5.35 1.86 -6.33
C LEU A 101 -6.59 1.39 -7.12
N ALA A 102 -6.41 1.01 -8.39
CA ALA A 102 -7.49 0.44 -9.19
C ALA A 102 -8.02 -0.89 -8.61
N LYS A 103 -7.13 -1.69 -8.01
CA LYS A 103 -7.51 -2.93 -7.34
C LYS A 103 -8.31 -2.68 -6.07
N LEU A 104 -7.89 -1.72 -5.22
CA LEU A 104 -8.63 -1.37 -4.00
C LEU A 104 -10.07 -0.97 -4.29
N ALA A 105 -10.32 -0.28 -5.41
CA ALA A 105 -11.67 0.10 -5.81
C ALA A 105 -12.58 -1.09 -6.22
N LYS A 106 -11.98 -2.26 -6.51
CA LYS A 106 -12.71 -3.49 -6.90
C LYS A 106 -12.78 -4.53 -5.80
N MET A 107 -12.05 -4.33 -4.71
CA MET A 107 -12.07 -5.25 -3.56
C MET A 107 -13.30 -5.03 -2.69
N PRO A 108 -13.76 -6.06 -1.96
CA PRO A 108 -14.75 -5.87 -0.90
C PRO A 108 -14.27 -4.83 0.12
N LEU A 109 -15.17 -3.95 0.55
CA LEU A 109 -14.81 -2.85 1.48
C LEU A 109 -14.19 -3.37 2.79
N GLY A 110 -14.66 -4.52 3.29
CA GLY A 110 -14.12 -5.12 4.50
C GLY A 110 -12.67 -5.52 4.39
N ASP A 111 -12.26 -6.09 3.24
CA ASP A 111 -10.87 -6.47 3.01
C ASP A 111 -9.96 -5.23 2.98
N VAL A 112 -10.48 -4.11 2.46
CA VAL A 112 -9.77 -2.82 2.46
C VAL A 112 -9.69 -2.25 3.88
N GLN A 113 -10.79 -2.29 4.64
CA GLN A 113 -10.85 -1.79 6.02
C GLN A 113 -10.02 -2.64 6.99
N ALA A 114 -9.98 -3.96 6.81
CA ALA A 114 -9.20 -4.87 7.65
C ALA A 114 -7.69 -4.57 7.61
N LYS A 115 -7.17 -4.11 6.46
CA LYS A 115 -5.77 -3.68 6.34
C LYS A 115 -5.50 -2.29 6.91
N GLY A 116 -6.53 -1.46 7.04
CA GLY A 116 -6.40 -0.07 7.48
C GLY A 116 -5.71 0.85 6.46
N SER A 117 -6.11 2.12 6.47
CA SER A 117 -5.60 3.13 5.52
C SER A 117 -4.10 3.39 5.67
N GLY A 118 -3.59 3.33 6.91
CA GLY A 118 -2.17 3.52 7.23
C GLY A 118 -1.29 2.42 6.64
N GLU A 119 -1.70 1.15 6.76
CA GLU A 119 -0.97 0.02 6.19
C GLU A 119 -0.97 0.06 4.66
N LEU A 120 -2.13 0.30 4.04
CA LEU A 120 -2.25 0.42 2.59
C LEU A 120 -1.40 1.57 2.03
N LYS A 121 -1.41 2.75 2.68
CA LYS A 121 -0.53 3.86 2.35
C LYS A 121 0.94 3.45 2.47
N ASN A 122 1.33 2.80 3.56
CA ASN A 122 2.71 2.35 3.76
C ASN A 122 3.15 1.39 2.64
N ILE A 123 2.32 0.38 2.28
CA ILE A 123 2.67 -0.58 1.23
C ILE A 123 2.75 0.10 -0.14
N LEU A 124 1.70 0.83 -0.56
CA LEU A 124 1.56 1.33 -1.93
C LEU A 124 2.37 2.62 -2.19
N VAL A 125 2.71 3.38 -1.15
CA VAL A 125 3.48 4.64 -1.30
C VAL A 125 4.89 4.47 -0.75
N GLU A 126 5.05 4.29 0.56
CA GLU A 126 6.35 4.37 1.22
C GLU A 126 7.28 3.20 0.88
N ARG A 127 6.76 1.95 0.98
CA ARG A 127 7.57 0.76 0.64
C ARG A 127 7.85 0.67 -0.86
N VAL A 128 6.89 1.04 -1.71
CA VAL A 128 7.11 1.11 -3.16
C VAL A 128 8.17 2.16 -3.49
N ASP A 129 8.22 3.31 -2.81
CA ASP A 129 9.31 4.28 -3.00
C ASP A 129 10.66 3.73 -2.54
N SER A 130 10.69 3.00 -1.45
CA SER A 130 11.94 2.46 -0.89
C SER A 130 12.66 1.45 -1.77
N ILE A 131 11.99 0.84 -2.76
CA ILE A 131 12.64 -0.06 -3.73
C ILE A 131 13.26 0.67 -4.94
N GLU A 132 13.00 1.98 -5.10
CA GLU A 132 13.51 2.77 -6.23
C GLU A 132 15.04 2.71 -6.34
N PRO A 133 15.83 3.02 -5.29
CA PRO A 133 17.28 3.01 -5.40
C PRO A 133 17.82 1.63 -5.81
N THR A 134 17.24 0.56 -5.24
CA THR A 134 17.65 -0.81 -5.57
C THR A 134 17.35 -1.13 -7.03
N LEU A 135 16.13 -0.87 -7.53
CA LEU A 135 15.77 -1.18 -8.91
C LEU A 135 16.53 -0.32 -9.92
N ALA A 136 16.78 0.94 -9.58
CA ALA A 136 17.49 1.87 -10.47
C ALA A 136 18.98 1.56 -10.58
N HIS A 137 19.61 1.11 -9.49
CA HIS A 137 21.05 0.89 -9.42
C HIS A 137 21.47 -0.57 -9.56
N ALA A 138 20.74 -1.54 -8.95
CA ALA A 138 21.14 -2.94 -8.95
C ALA A 138 21.30 -3.50 -10.37
N ILE A 139 20.36 -3.24 -11.27
CA ILE A 139 20.38 -3.80 -12.63
C ILE A 139 21.60 -3.32 -13.43
N PRO A 140 21.85 -2.00 -13.61
CA PRO A 140 23.01 -1.53 -14.35
C PRO A 140 24.34 -1.79 -13.63
N GLU A 141 24.41 -1.60 -12.31
CA GLU A 141 25.66 -1.74 -11.57
C GLU A 141 26.10 -3.20 -11.43
N MET A 142 25.19 -4.13 -11.15
CA MET A 142 25.53 -5.55 -11.14
C MET A 142 25.99 -6.03 -12.52
N SER A 143 25.33 -5.56 -13.60
CA SER A 143 25.72 -5.91 -14.97
C SER A 143 27.10 -5.36 -15.31
N SER A 144 27.38 -4.11 -14.94
CA SER A 144 28.70 -3.48 -15.13
C SER A 144 29.78 -4.19 -14.30
N ASN A 145 29.52 -4.40 -13.01
CA ASN A 145 30.47 -5.06 -12.11
C ASN A 145 30.80 -6.49 -12.56
N ALA A 146 29.78 -7.26 -12.96
CA ALA A 146 30.00 -8.60 -13.50
C ALA A 146 30.83 -8.58 -14.80
N ALA A 147 30.54 -7.64 -15.69
CA ALA A 147 31.30 -7.46 -16.93
C ALA A 147 32.77 -7.08 -16.68
N VAL A 148 33.00 -6.13 -15.74
CA VAL A 148 34.36 -5.71 -15.34
C VAL A 148 35.13 -6.88 -14.73
N ALA A 149 34.55 -7.60 -13.76
CA ALA A 149 35.20 -8.74 -13.12
C ALA A 149 35.56 -9.82 -14.13
N LEU A 150 34.59 -10.18 -15.01
CA LEU A 150 34.81 -11.20 -16.03
C LEU A 150 35.90 -10.81 -17.03
N ALA A 151 35.85 -9.60 -17.56
CA ALA A 151 36.82 -9.12 -18.53
C ALA A 151 38.22 -8.96 -17.92
N THR A 152 38.32 -8.47 -16.66
CA THR A 152 39.61 -8.44 -15.92
C THR A 152 40.15 -9.82 -15.72
N LEU A 153 39.32 -10.80 -15.35
CA LEU A 153 39.76 -12.20 -15.17
C LEU A 153 40.22 -12.82 -16.48
N ILE A 154 39.48 -12.64 -17.59
CA ILE A 154 39.89 -13.09 -18.91
C ILE A 154 41.22 -12.47 -19.29
N TYR A 155 41.41 -11.18 -19.07
CA TYR A 155 42.67 -10.49 -19.40
C TYR A 155 43.82 -11.03 -18.56
N LEU A 156 43.64 -11.29 -17.26
CA LEU A 156 44.65 -11.94 -16.41
C LEU A 156 45.05 -13.32 -16.94
N PHE A 157 44.10 -14.15 -17.38
CA PHE A 157 44.37 -15.47 -17.98
C PHE A 157 45.15 -15.36 -19.28
N VAL A 158 44.88 -14.35 -20.11
CA VAL A 158 45.65 -14.10 -21.35
C VAL A 158 47.09 -13.67 -21.07
N ILE A 159 47.33 -12.91 -19.98
CA ILE A 159 48.70 -12.48 -19.62
C ILE A 159 49.50 -13.63 -19.05
N ASP A 160 49.00 -14.29 -18.02
CA ASP A 160 49.60 -15.50 -17.39
C ASP A 160 48.56 -16.25 -16.54
N TRP A 161 48.18 -17.47 -16.97
CA TRP A 161 47.16 -18.29 -16.29
C TRP A 161 47.52 -18.66 -14.84
N ARG A 162 48.81 -18.80 -14.52
CA ARG A 162 49.27 -19.15 -13.16
C ARG A 162 49.01 -18.00 -12.21
N MET A 163 49.28 -16.79 -12.68
CA MET A 163 49.03 -15.55 -11.92
C MET A 163 47.55 -15.22 -11.82
N ALA A 164 46.76 -15.55 -12.85
CA ALA A 164 45.30 -15.44 -12.78
C ALA A 164 44.72 -16.32 -11.66
N LEU A 165 45.18 -17.57 -11.57
CA LEU A 165 44.84 -18.49 -10.46
C LEU A 165 45.33 -17.98 -9.10
N ALA A 166 46.54 -17.43 -9.04
CA ALA A 166 47.09 -16.80 -7.84
C ALA A 166 46.19 -15.64 -7.34
N SER A 167 45.66 -14.85 -8.26
CA SER A 167 44.75 -13.70 -7.95
C SER A 167 43.41 -14.15 -7.39
N LEU A 168 43.02 -15.42 -7.58
CA LEU A 168 41.73 -15.95 -7.08
C LEU A 168 41.86 -16.65 -5.73
N ILE A 169 43.07 -16.93 -5.18
CA ILE A 169 43.25 -17.74 -3.96
C ILE A 169 42.53 -17.16 -2.75
N THR A 170 42.54 -15.83 -2.61
CA THR A 170 41.91 -15.15 -1.46
C THR A 170 40.38 -15.15 -1.52
N PHE A 171 39.81 -15.28 -2.71
CA PHE A 171 38.34 -15.24 -2.89
C PHE A 171 37.62 -16.45 -2.26
N PRO A 172 37.98 -17.72 -2.55
CA PRO A 172 37.39 -18.88 -1.88
C PRO A 172 37.54 -18.84 -0.36
N LEU A 173 38.70 -18.39 0.13
CA LEU A 173 38.94 -18.27 1.57
C LEU A 173 38.00 -17.26 2.21
N GLY A 174 37.87 -16.09 1.64
CA GLY A 174 36.90 -15.10 2.12
C GLY A 174 35.45 -15.56 1.97
N MET A 175 35.11 -16.33 0.91
CA MET A 175 33.79 -16.90 0.72
C MET A 175 33.42 -17.91 1.83
N VAL A 176 34.36 -18.68 2.35
CA VAL A 176 34.13 -19.55 3.52
C VAL A 176 33.71 -18.71 4.73
N PHE A 177 34.39 -17.61 5.01
CA PHE A 177 34.00 -16.72 6.11
C PHE A 177 32.64 -16.08 5.84
N PHE A 178 32.33 -15.69 4.61
CA PHE A 178 31.03 -15.18 4.24
C PHE A 178 29.91 -16.23 4.45
N MET A 179 30.12 -17.46 4.08
CA MET A 179 29.18 -18.56 4.34
C MET A 179 28.97 -18.79 5.85
N LEU A 180 30.04 -18.74 6.65
CA LEU A 180 29.94 -18.84 8.11
C LEU A 180 29.14 -17.64 8.71
N MET A 181 29.28 -16.45 8.16
CA MET A 181 28.47 -15.30 8.53
C MET A 181 26.98 -15.52 8.24
N MET A 182 26.68 -16.14 7.10
CA MET A 182 25.30 -16.44 6.70
C MET A 182 24.67 -17.57 7.51
N ALA A 183 25.46 -18.36 8.24
CA ALA A 183 24.95 -19.41 9.10
C ALA A 183 24.05 -18.83 10.22
N GLY A 184 22.77 -19.20 10.22
CA GLY A 184 21.78 -18.70 11.16
C GLY A 184 21.22 -17.30 10.84
N TYR A 185 21.53 -16.76 9.65
CA TYR A 185 21.02 -15.46 9.19
C TYR A 185 19.48 -15.38 9.30
N GLU A 186 18.76 -16.35 8.74
CA GLU A 186 17.28 -16.39 8.76
C GLU A 186 16.71 -16.28 10.18
N LYS A 187 17.26 -17.03 11.12
CA LYS A 187 16.82 -17.03 12.51
C LYS A 187 17.06 -15.68 13.20
N ASN A 188 18.24 -15.10 13.01
CA ASN A 188 18.59 -13.81 13.61
C ASN A 188 17.77 -12.69 12.96
N TYR A 189 17.60 -12.72 11.63
CA TYR A 189 16.76 -11.77 10.89
C TYR A 189 15.31 -11.82 11.36
N ALA A 190 14.71 -13.01 11.45
CA ALA A 190 13.32 -13.17 11.91
C ALA A 190 13.13 -12.64 13.34
N ARG A 191 14.08 -12.91 14.26
CA ARG A 191 14.05 -12.36 15.62
C ARG A 191 14.11 -10.85 15.64
N THR A 192 14.99 -10.26 14.82
CA THR A 192 15.15 -8.80 14.76
C THR A 192 13.93 -8.12 14.15
N VAL A 193 13.34 -8.71 13.10
CA VAL A 193 12.08 -8.23 12.50
C VAL A 193 10.94 -8.28 13.53
N ALA A 194 10.80 -9.39 14.28
CA ALA A 194 9.78 -9.51 15.32
C ALA A 194 9.95 -8.44 16.41
N ALA A 195 11.17 -8.23 16.90
CA ALA A 195 11.46 -7.19 17.90
C ALA A 195 11.18 -5.76 17.36
N THR A 196 11.48 -5.51 16.09
CA THR A 196 11.19 -4.23 15.43
C THR A 196 9.69 -4.00 15.30
N ASN A 197 8.91 -5.02 14.94
CA ASN A 197 7.46 -4.93 14.87
C ASN A 197 6.87 -4.65 16.27
N THR A 198 7.31 -5.36 17.31
CA THR A 198 6.87 -5.09 18.70
C THR A 198 7.16 -3.65 19.13
N LEU A 199 8.32 -3.11 18.78
CA LEU A 199 8.66 -1.70 19.05
C LEU A 199 7.70 -0.75 18.32
N ASN A 200 7.45 -0.99 17.03
CA ASN A 200 6.55 -0.16 16.22
C ASN A 200 5.12 -0.20 16.77
N ASP A 201 4.60 -1.39 17.09
CA ASP A 201 3.25 -1.57 17.65
C ASP A 201 3.10 -0.84 18.98
N THR A 202 4.13 -0.96 19.85
CA THR A 202 4.16 -0.25 21.14
C THR A 202 4.23 1.27 20.99
N ALA A 203 4.96 1.75 19.96
CA ALA A 203 5.02 3.19 19.65
C ALA A 203 3.65 3.71 19.18
N VAL A 204 2.98 2.98 18.28
CA VAL A 204 1.64 3.33 17.80
C VAL A 204 0.62 3.33 18.94
N GLU A 205 0.64 2.31 19.82
CA GLU A 205 -0.20 2.24 21.01
C GLU A 205 0.04 3.44 21.94
N TYR A 206 1.30 3.81 22.19
CA TYR A 206 1.66 4.93 23.04
C TYR A 206 1.19 6.28 22.47
N ILE A 207 1.41 6.49 21.15
CA ILE A 207 1.03 7.74 20.47
C ILE A 207 -0.50 7.83 20.38
N GLY A 208 -1.17 6.76 19.96
CA GLY A 208 -2.63 6.70 19.82
C GLY A 208 -3.36 6.86 21.17
N GLY A 209 -2.77 6.38 22.27
CA GLY A 209 -3.33 6.48 23.62
C GLY A 209 -2.86 7.71 24.40
N ILE A 210 -2.15 8.69 23.80
CA ILE A 210 -1.49 9.77 24.53
C ILE A 210 -2.46 10.64 25.35
N GLU A 211 -3.68 10.84 24.88
CA GLU A 211 -4.72 11.59 25.59
C GLU A 211 -5.11 10.88 26.90
N VAL A 212 -5.36 9.57 26.81
CA VAL A 212 -5.70 8.74 27.98
C VAL A 212 -4.54 8.69 28.96
N ILE A 213 -3.31 8.54 28.46
CA ILE A 213 -2.09 8.52 29.28
C ILE A 213 -1.95 9.86 30.05
N LYS A 214 -2.19 10.99 29.39
CA LYS A 214 -2.13 12.33 30.02
C LYS A 214 -3.28 12.54 31.00
N ALA A 215 -4.50 12.15 30.64
CA ALA A 215 -5.67 12.34 31.49
C ALA A 215 -5.60 11.54 32.81
N PHE A 216 -5.06 10.31 32.76
CA PHE A 216 -5.00 9.43 33.95
C PHE A 216 -3.63 9.37 34.62
N GLY A 217 -2.66 10.18 34.22
CA GLY A 217 -1.35 10.29 34.87
C GLY A 217 -0.48 9.01 34.79
N LYS A 218 -0.80 8.05 33.90
CA LYS A 218 -0.10 6.76 33.77
C LYS A 218 1.10 6.81 32.81
N ALA A 219 1.65 7.97 32.55
CA ALA A 219 2.77 8.18 31.63
C ALA A 219 3.98 7.27 31.91
N LYS A 220 4.27 7.00 33.20
CA LYS A 220 5.44 6.21 33.61
C LYS A 220 5.34 4.75 33.17
N ASN A 221 4.22 4.07 33.39
CA ASN A 221 4.07 2.64 33.04
C ASN A 221 4.00 2.40 31.52
N SER A 222 3.30 3.28 30.80
CA SER A 222 3.21 3.17 29.32
C SER A 222 4.54 3.49 28.66
N TYR A 223 5.31 4.44 29.19
CA TYR A 223 6.67 4.75 28.75
C TYR A 223 7.64 3.59 29.01
N GLU A 224 7.50 2.91 30.15
CA GLU A 224 8.35 1.76 30.51
C GLU A 224 8.18 0.59 29.52
N LYS A 225 6.95 0.28 29.09
CA LYS A 225 6.68 -0.72 28.05
C LYS A 225 7.42 -0.40 26.72
N PHE A 226 7.38 0.87 26.30
CA PHE A 226 8.10 1.33 25.11
C PHE A 226 9.62 1.21 25.28
N VAL A 227 10.16 1.62 26.44
CA VAL A 227 11.61 1.52 26.73
C VAL A 227 12.08 0.06 26.71
N ILE A 228 11.29 -0.87 27.26
CA ILE A 228 11.61 -2.31 27.23
C ILE A 228 11.65 -2.81 25.78
N ALA A 229 10.61 -2.53 24.97
CA ALA A 229 10.57 -2.91 23.57
C ALA A 229 11.75 -2.33 22.76
N ALA A 230 12.12 -1.06 23.03
CA ALA A 230 13.27 -0.41 22.40
C ALA A 230 14.60 -1.10 22.77
N LYS A 231 14.77 -1.46 24.05
CA LYS A 231 15.95 -2.19 24.52
C LYS A 231 16.04 -3.59 23.92
N GLU A 232 14.93 -4.33 23.85
CA GLU A 232 14.90 -5.67 23.26
C GLU A 232 15.21 -5.62 21.76
N CYS A 233 14.66 -4.62 21.05
CA CYS A 233 14.97 -4.37 19.65
C CYS A 233 16.48 -4.09 19.46
N ALA A 234 17.03 -3.15 20.21
CA ALA A 234 18.46 -2.83 20.18
C ALA A 234 19.33 -4.05 20.50
N GLN A 235 18.97 -4.82 21.55
CA GLN A 235 19.70 -6.01 21.93
C GLN A 235 19.68 -7.09 20.86
N SER A 236 18.56 -7.25 20.15
CA SER A 236 18.47 -8.22 19.04
C SER A 236 19.46 -7.89 17.90
N TYR A 237 19.60 -6.59 17.55
CA TYR A 237 20.61 -6.13 16.58
C TYR A 237 22.03 -6.35 17.08
N ILE A 238 22.32 -5.99 18.35
CA ILE A 238 23.64 -6.16 18.95
C ILE A 238 24.05 -7.63 18.97
N ASP A 239 23.15 -8.52 19.40
CA ASP A 239 23.39 -9.97 19.40
C ASP A 239 23.70 -10.50 18.01
N TRP A 240 22.95 -10.04 17.00
CA TRP A 240 23.18 -10.42 15.61
C TRP A 240 24.52 -9.91 15.09
N MET A 241 24.81 -8.62 15.30
CA MET A 241 26.08 -8.01 14.87
C MET A 241 27.27 -8.67 15.55
N ASN A 242 27.20 -8.96 16.85
CA ASN A 242 28.29 -9.63 17.56
C ASN A 242 28.60 -11.03 17.01
N LYS A 243 27.59 -11.77 16.55
CA LYS A 243 27.77 -13.08 15.93
C LYS A 243 28.33 -13.00 14.51
N SER A 244 27.93 -11.99 13.74
CA SER A 244 28.26 -11.88 12.31
C SER A 244 29.51 -11.06 12.03
N ASN A 245 29.80 -10.04 12.88
CA ASN A 245 30.83 -9.03 12.60
C ASN A 245 32.24 -9.60 12.40
N PHE A 246 32.64 -10.59 13.20
CA PHE A 246 33.91 -11.25 13.03
C PHE A 246 34.06 -11.86 11.63
N TYR A 247 33.11 -12.70 11.24
CA TYR A 247 33.13 -13.37 9.93
C TYR A 247 33.00 -12.39 8.78
N PHE A 248 32.14 -11.37 8.92
CA PHE A 248 31.98 -10.30 7.93
C PHE A 248 33.28 -9.54 7.73
N THR A 249 33.94 -9.13 8.82
CA THR A 249 35.20 -8.39 8.77
C THR A 249 36.27 -9.19 8.08
N PHE A 250 36.44 -10.49 8.43
CA PHE A 250 37.41 -11.37 7.77
C PHE A 250 37.07 -11.55 6.29
N ALA A 251 35.83 -11.84 5.93
CA ALA A 251 35.41 -11.99 4.54
C ALA A 251 35.74 -10.74 3.71
N MET A 252 35.33 -9.57 4.18
CA MET A 252 35.48 -8.31 3.45
C MET A 252 36.93 -7.80 3.36
N ASN A 253 37.82 -8.22 4.24
CA ASN A 253 39.23 -7.86 4.18
C ASN A 253 40.10 -8.93 3.46
N ILE A 254 39.78 -10.22 3.59
CA ILE A 254 40.56 -11.29 2.95
C ILE A 254 40.25 -11.38 1.45
N MET A 255 38.97 -11.26 1.04
CA MET A 255 38.61 -11.38 -0.38
C MET A 255 39.42 -10.45 -1.28
N PRO A 256 39.50 -9.10 -1.01
CA PRO A 256 40.24 -8.18 -1.86
C PRO A 256 41.77 -8.22 -1.63
N ALA A 257 42.26 -8.95 -0.64
CA ALA A 257 43.69 -8.99 -0.31
C ALA A 257 44.52 -9.88 -1.29
N THR A 258 44.25 -9.75 -2.59
CA THR A 258 44.85 -10.53 -3.67
C THR A 258 46.38 -10.49 -3.66
N LEU A 259 46.98 -9.39 -3.18
CA LEU A 259 48.42 -9.24 -3.09
C LEU A 259 49.11 -10.27 -2.16
N LEU A 260 48.38 -10.83 -1.18
CA LEU A 260 48.94 -11.88 -0.31
C LEU A 260 49.38 -13.14 -1.07
N SER A 261 48.74 -13.42 -2.19
CA SER A 261 49.08 -14.55 -3.07
C SER A 261 49.88 -14.12 -4.30
N VAL A 262 49.50 -12.98 -4.90
CA VAL A 262 50.10 -12.49 -6.15
C VAL A 262 51.55 -12.08 -5.99
N LEU A 263 51.93 -11.39 -4.90
CA LEU A 263 53.31 -10.95 -4.69
C LEU A 263 54.29 -12.12 -4.46
N PRO A 264 54.07 -13.09 -3.54
CA PRO A 264 55.00 -14.18 -3.33
C PRO A 264 55.13 -15.10 -4.55
N ILE A 265 53.97 -15.48 -5.16
CA ILE A 265 53.97 -16.38 -6.31
C ILE A 265 54.59 -15.68 -7.53
N GLY A 266 54.20 -14.43 -7.79
CA GLY A 266 54.73 -13.65 -8.88
C GLY A 266 56.23 -13.32 -8.73
N GLY A 267 56.69 -13.03 -7.50
CA GLY A 267 58.11 -12.85 -7.18
C GLY A 267 58.94 -14.12 -7.43
N LEU A 268 58.42 -15.31 -7.10
CA LEU A 268 59.07 -16.57 -7.42
C LEU A 268 59.18 -16.83 -8.94
N LEU A 269 58.08 -16.58 -9.67
CA LEU A 269 58.04 -16.74 -11.12
C LEU A 269 58.98 -15.75 -11.83
N LEU A 270 59.05 -14.51 -11.31
CA LEU A 270 59.99 -13.49 -11.80
C LEU A 270 61.44 -13.91 -11.55
N LYS A 271 61.77 -14.36 -10.31
CA LYS A 271 63.08 -14.87 -9.96
C LYS A 271 63.54 -16.03 -10.85
N ASN A 272 62.60 -16.93 -11.19
CA ASN A 272 62.86 -18.08 -12.05
C ASN A 272 62.90 -17.71 -13.56
N GLY A 273 62.75 -16.46 -13.92
CA GLY A 273 62.78 -15.98 -15.32
C GLY A 273 61.55 -16.41 -16.17
N THR A 274 60.49 -16.95 -15.54
CA THR A 274 59.30 -17.44 -16.24
C THR A 274 58.18 -16.40 -16.35
N LEU A 275 58.35 -15.25 -15.70
CA LEU A 275 57.46 -14.07 -15.78
C LEU A 275 58.30 -12.83 -16.01
N THR A 276 57.91 -11.94 -16.92
CA THR A 276 58.62 -10.70 -17.14
C THR A 276 58.20 -9.58 -16.16
N PRO A 277 59.06 -8.59 -15.84
CA PRO A 277 58.73 -7.51 -14.91
C PRO A 277 57.49 -6.72 -15.34
N GLU A 278 57.31 -6.49 -16.64
CA GLU A 278 56.17 -5.77 -17.19
C GLU A 278 54.86 -6.47 -16.89
N LYS A 279 54.82 -7.81 -17.16
CA LYS A 279 53.66 -8.64 -16.87
C LYS A 279 53.36 -8.68 -15.39
N PHE A 280 54.40 -8.79 -14.55
CA PHE A 280 54.24 -8.85 -13.11
C PHE A 280 53.59 -7.58 -12.55
N VAL A 281 54.10 -6.40 -12.90
CA VAL A 281 53.54 -5.11 -12.44
C VAL A 281 52.10 -4.96 -12.92
N LEU A 282 51.84 -5.30 -14.18
CA LEU A 282 50.48 -5.19 -14.74
C LEU A 282 49.49 -6.14 -13.99
N ILE A 283 49.89 -7.37 -13.70
CA ILE A 283 49.05 -8.34 -12.96
C ILE A 283 48.82 -7.85 -11.54
N VAL A 284 49.81 -7.27 -10.87
CA VAL A 284 49.63 -6.70 -9.52
C VAL A 284 48.52 -5.66 -9.54
N ILE A 285 48.55 -4.70 -10.53
CA ILE A 285 47.55 -3.66 -10.65
C ILE A 285 46.15 -4.24 -10.96
N LEU A 286 46.07 -5.15 -11.94
CA LEU A 286 44.81 -5.79 -12.33
C LEU A 286 44.17 -6.63 -11.19
N SER A 287 45.01 -7.35 -10.44
CA SER A 287 44.53 -8.21 -9.35
C SER A 287 43.89 -7.41 -8.21
N MET A 288 44.37 -6.19 -7.93
CA MET A 288 43.79 -5.31 -6.92
C MET A 288 42.36 -4.86 -7.32
N GLY A 289 42.09 -4.75 -8.62
CA GLY A 289 40.78 -4.36 -9.16
C GLY A 289 39.80 -5.51 -9.39
N LEU A 290 40.24 -6.79 -9.27
CA LEU A 290 39.45 -7.95 -9.67
C LEU A 290 38.26 -8.25 -8.73
N ILE A 291 38.47 -8.20 -7.42
CA ILE A 291 37.50 -8.67 -6.43
C ILE A 291 36.49 -7.59 -6.04
N THR A 292 36.86 -6.32 -6.10
CA THR A 292 36.00 -5.19 -5.72
C THR A 292 34.64 -5.17 -6.45
N PRO A 293 34.57 -5.37 -7.79
CA PRO A 293 33.30 -5.48 -8.49
C PRO A 293 32.44 -6.68 -8.04
N ILE A 294 33.06 -7.81 -7.69
CA ILE A 294 32.35 -8.99 -7.18
C ILE A 294 31.69 -8.67 -5.83
N ILE A 295 32.42 -8.03 -4.92
CA ILE A 295 31.87 -7.54 -3.65
C ILE A 295 30.76 -6.53 -3.90
N GLY A 296 30.89 -5.67 -4.91
CA GLY A 296 29.84 -4.74 -5.36
C GLY A 296 28.54 -5.46 -5.73
N CYS A 297 28.62 -6.57 -6.47
CA CYS A 297 27.43 -7.40 -6.75
C CYS A 297 26.82 -8.03 -5.49
N MET A 298 27.66 -8.48 -4.55
CA MET A 298 27.19 -9.12 -3.29
C MET A 298 26.40 -8.15 -2.41
N LYS A 299 26.71 -6.85 -2.42
CA LYS A 299 25.98 -5.84 -1.63
C LYS A 299 24.51 -5.70 -2.04
N PHE A 300 24.17 -5.96 -3.29
CA PHE A 300 22.79 -5.90 -3.76
C PHE A 300 21.93 -7.10 -3.34
N THR A 301 22.52 -8.16 -2.78
CA THR A 301 21.77 -9.37 -2.41
C THR A 301 20.69 -9.07 -1.36
N ASP A 302 21.04 -8.33 -0.30
CA ASP A 302 20.10 -7.96 0.76
C ASP A 302 19.02 -6.99 0.25
N ASP A 303 19.41 -6.05 -0.61
CA ASP A 303 18.48 -5.09 -1.18
C ASP A 303 17.48 -5.77 -2.13
N LEU A 304 17.92 -6.75 -2.92
CA LEU A 304 17.04 -7.55 -3.77
C LEU A 304 16.08 -8.43 -2.93
N ALA A 305 16.51 -8.95 -1.78
CA ALA A 305 15.65 -9.67 -0.85
C ALA A 305 14.54 -8.76 -0.28
N LYS A 306 14.88 -7.50 0.08
CA LYS A 306 13.89 -6.49 0.51
C LYS A 306 12.89 -6.18 -0.60
N VAL A 307 13.36 -5.98 -1.83
CA VAL A 307 12.49 -5.80 -3.00
C VAL A 307 11.54 -6.98 -3.14
N GLY A 308 12.02 -8.22 -2.96
CA GLY A 308 11.20 -9.43 -2.99
C GLY A 308 10.05 -9.40 -1.98
N THR A 309 10.33 -8.99 -0.76
CA THR A 309 9.33 -8.88 0.32
C THR A 309 8.28 -7.83 -0.01
N ILE A 310 8.69 -6.64 -0.49
CA ILE A 310 7.78 -5.55 -0.84
C ILE A 310 6.89 -5.93 -2.03
N ILE A 311 7.47 -6.54 -3.06
CA ILE A 311 6.71 -7.03 -4.22
C ILE A 311 5.71 -8.12 -3.79
N SER A 312 6.05 -9.00 -2.84
CA SER A 312 5.09 -9.96 -2.28
C SER A 312 3.89 -9.25 -1.65
N GLN A 313 4.11 -8.24 -0.81
CA GLN A 313 3.03 -7.47 -0.18
C GLN A 313 2.13 -6.74 -1.19
N VAL A 314 2.74 -6.14 -2.23
CA VAL A 314 1.98 -5.55 -3.35
C VAL A 314 1.17 -6.61 -4.07
N THR A 315 1.76 -7.78 -4.30
CA THR A 315 1.10 -8.91 -4.99
C THR A 315 -0.08 -9.43 -4.20
N ASP A 316 0.02 -9.50 -2.86
CA ASP A 316 -1.08 -9.92 -1.99
C ASP A 316 -2.29 -8.99 -2.13
N ILE A 317 -2.06 -7.67 -2.31
CA ILE A 317 -3.14 -6.72 -2.63
C ILE A 317 -3.69 -7.00 -4.04
N LEU A 318 -2.82 -7.12 -5.05
CA LEU A 318 -3.25 -7.27 -6.45
C LEU A 318 -3.96 -8.59 -6.74
N THR A 319 -3.67 -9.64 -5.97
CA THR A 319 -4.29 -10.98 -6.12
C THR A 319 -5.46 -11.22 -5.18
N ALA A 320 -5.75 -10.27 -4.27
CA ALA A 320 -6.90 -10.35 -3.39
C ALA A 320 -8.22 -10.52 -4.19
N PRO A 321 -9.24 -11.14 -3.61
CA PRO A 321 -10.55 -11.27 -4.24
C PRO A 321 -11.11 -9.93 -4.72
N GLU A 322 -11.86 -9.94 -5.80
CA GLU A 322 -12.63 -8.79 -6.27
C GLU A 322 -14.11 -9.08 -6.10
N LEU A 323 -14.91 -8.03 -5.95
CA LEU A 323 -16.36 -8.16 -6.04
C LEU A 323 -16.74 -8.72 -7.42
N SER A 324 -17.67 -9.68 -7.43
CA SER A 324 -18.13 -10.31 -8.67
C SER A 324 -19.04 -9.35 -9.42
N ARG A 325 -18.47 -8.55 -10.33
CA ARG A 325 -19.21 -7.59 -11.15
C ARG A 325 -18.75 -7.70 -12.60
N PRO A 326 -19.68 -7.78 -13.57
CA PRO A 326 -19.35 -7.77 -14.98
C PRO A 326 -18.91 -6.36 -15.44
N GLU A 327 -18.20 -6.25 -16.56
CA GLU A 327 -17.87 -4.95 -17.16
C GLU A 327 -19.10 -4.28 -17.78
N THR A 328 -20.05 -5.10 -18.27
CA THR A 328 -21.34 -4.67 -18.83
C THR A 328 -22.45 -5.52 -18.20
N ASP A 329 -23.62 -4.93 -18.01
CA ASP A 329 -24.75 -5.64 -17.42
C ASP A 329 -25.11 -6.89 -18.22
N THR A 330 -25.30 -8.00 -17.53
CA THR A 330 -25.82 -9.25 -18.09
C THR A 330 -27.33 -9.35 -17.88
N GLU A 331 -27.87 -8.65 -16.87
CA GLU A 331 -29.29 -8.47 -16.60
C GLU A 331 -29.57 -6.99 -16.31
N SER A 332 -30.75 -6.52 -16.69
CA SER A 332 -31.16 -5.12 -16.45
C SER A 332 -32.26 -5.07 -15.41
N PRO A 333 -32.08 -4.31 -14.30
CA PRO A 333 -33.09 -4.18 -13.25
C PRO A 333 -34.35 -3.48 -13.79
N GLN A 334 -35.53 -3.96 -13.36
CA GLN A 334 -36.83 -3.38 -13.68
C GLN A 334 -37.44 -2.81 -12.39
N GLY A 335 -37.20 -1.52 -12.15
CA GLY A 335 -37.61 -0.83 -10.92
C GLY A 335 -36.56 -0.89 -9.80
N SER A 336 -37.00 -0.56 -8.57
CA SER A 336 -36.11 -0.40 -7.41
C SER A 336 -36.48 -1.29 -6.21
N THR A 337 -37.31 -2.33 -6.42
CA THR A 337 -37.58 -3.34 -5.40
C THR A 337 -36.28 -4.10 -5.08
N VAL A 338 -35.93 -4.19 -3.78
CA VAL A 338 -34.76 -4.95 -3.33
C VAL A 338 -35.24 -6.23 -2.65
N GLU A 339 -34.74 -7.38 -3.07
CA GLU A 339 -35.09 -8.67 -2.50
C GLU A 339 -33.84 -9.45 -2.10
N LEU A 340 -33.82 -9.95 -0.88
CA LEU A 340 -32.83 -10.87 -0.31
C LEU A 340 -33.47 -12.26 -0.23
N ARG A 341 -32.77 -13.29 -0.72
CA ARG A 341 -33.25 -14.69 -0.70
C ARG A 341 -32.18 -15.57 -0.11
N ASP A 342 -32.52 -16.20 1.03
CA ASP A 342 -31.65 -17.15 1.75
C ASP A 342 -30.21 -16.61 1.90
N VAL A 343 -30.09 -15.34 2.34
CA VAL A 343 -28.80 -14.66 2.39
C VAL A 343 -28.04 -15.07 3.65
N HIS A 344 -26.89 -15.71 3.45
CA HIS A 344 -25.90 -16.02 4.46
C HIS A 344 -24.66 -15.16 4.27
N PHE A 345 -24.11 -14.63 5.35
CA PHE A 345 -22.91 -13.82 5.29
C PHE A 345 -22.16 -13.83 6.62
N GLY A 346 -20.83 -13.81 6.55
CA GLY A 346 -19.93 -13.66 7.70
C GLY A 346 -18.71 -12.80 7.37
N TYR A 347 -18.22 -12.11 8.39
CA TYR A 347 -16.92 -11.47 8.36
C TYR A 347 -15.87 -12.51 8.77
N ASN A 348 -14.93 -12.85 7.90
CA ASN A 348 -13.96 -13.93 8.09
C ASN A 348 -14.69 -15.29 8.31
N ASP A 349 -14.31 -16.05 9.35
CA ASP A 349 -14.87 -17.36 9.67
C ASP A 349 -16.14 -17.29 10.56
N ALA A 350 -16.57 -16.10 10.97
CA ALA A 350 -17.75 -15.91 11.82
C ALA A 350 -18.96 -15.50 10.99
N GLU A 351 -19.98 -16.36 10.91
CA GLU A 351 -21.24 -16.05 10.25
C GLU A 351 -22.04 -15.03 11.09
N VAL A 352 -22.63 -14.04 10.42
CA VAL A 352 -23.38 -12.92 11.02
C VAL A 352 -24.82 -12.88 10.53
N LEU A 353 -25.11 -13.36 9.34
CA LEU A 353 -26.48 -13.46 8.80
C LEU A 353 -26.77 -14.91 8.45
N HIS A 354 -27.90 -15.41 8.92
CA HIS A 354 -28.28 -16.82 8.94
C HIS A 354 -29.55 -17.07 8.10
N GLY A 355 -29.47 -16.95 6.76
CA GLY A 355 -30.60 -17.20 5.86
C GLY A 355 -31.64 -16.09 5.93
N ILE A 356 -31.27 -14.88 5.50
CA ILE A 356 -32.17 -13.72 5.46
C ILE A 356 -33.06 -13.78 4.21
N ASP A 357 -34.37 -13.85 4.42
CA ASP A 357 -35.39 -13.63 3.41
C ASP A 357 -36.11 -12.31 3.68
N LEU A 358 -36.03 -11.35 2.77
CA LEU A 358 -36.55 -10.01 2.98
C LEU A 358 -36.83 -9.30 1.65
N VAL A 359 -37.94 -8.56 1.58
CA VAL A 359 -38.32 -7.75 0.43
C VAL A 359 -38.53 -6.30 0.88
N PHE A 360 -37.89 -5.37 0.19
CA PHE A 360 -38.15 -3.93 0.28
C PHE A 360 -38.85 -3.47 -1.00
N PRO A 361 -40.16 -3.23 -0.96
CA PRO A 361 -40.94 -2.83 -2.14
C PRO A 361 -40.47 -1.46 -2.68
N GLU A 362 -40.62 -1.27 -3.98
CA GLU A 362 -40.32 0.00 -4.62
C GLU A 362 -41.12 1.16 -4.03
N GLY A 363 -40.46 2.28 -3.77
CA GLY A 363 -41.08 3.51 -3.31
C GLY A 363 -41.52 3.49 -1.84
N THR A 364 -41.14 2.50 -1.05
CA THR A 364 -41.50 2.38 0.38
C THR A 364 -40.37 2.77 1.31
N VAL A 365 -40.73 3.15 2.54
CA VAL A 365 -39.83 3.45 3.65
C VAL A 365 -39.71 2.21 4.53
N ASN A 366 -38.51 1.63 4.57
CA ASN A 366 -38.22 0.38 5.31
C ASN A 366 -37.19 0.66 6.39
N ALA A 367 -37.51 0.30 7.64
CA ALA A 367 -36.65 0.51 8.80
C ALA A 367 -36.09 -0.80 9.34
N LEU A 368 -34.77 -0.89 9.50
CA LEU A 368 -34.09 -1.99 10.18
C LEU A 368 -33.88 -1.64 11.65
N VAL A 369 -34.41 -2.44 12.56
CA VAL A 369 -34.34 -2.25 14.01
C VAL A 369 -33.87 -3.54 14.71
N GLY A 370 -33.37 -3.41 15.92
CA GLY A 370 -32.90 -4.55 16.72
C GLY A 370 -31.71 -4.20 17.60
N PRO A 371 -31.25 -5.13 18.44
CA PRO A 371 -30.10 -4.93 19.32
C PRO A 371 -28.82 -4.58 18.58
N SER A 372 -27.84 -3.99 19.28
CA SER A 372 -26.52 -3.76 18.70
C SER A 372 -25.87 -5.10 18.33
N GLY A 373 -25.25 -5.18 17.16
CA GLY A 373 -24.62 -6.41 16.66
C GLY A 373 -25.59 -7.40 15.99
N SER A 374 -26.91 -7.13 15.89
CA SER A 374 -27.88 -8.08 15.29
C SER A 374 -27.76 -8.29 13.78
N GLY A 375 -26.91 -7.53 13.05
CA GLY A 375 -26.73 -7.69 11.60
C GLY A 375 -27.35 -6.59 10.72
N LYS A 376 -28.03 -5.57 11.27
CA LYS A 376 -28.69 -4.47 10.52
C LYS A 376 -27.75 -3.76 9.52
N SER A 377 -26.61 -3.26 10.01
CA SER A 377 -25.64 -2.57 9.17
C SER A 377 -24.99 -3.52 8.15
N THR A 378 -24.93 -4.81 8.46
CA THR A 378 -24.46 -5.84 7.52
C THR A 378 -25.42 -6.00 6.36
N ILE A 379 -26.73 -6.09 6.62
CA ILE A 379 -27.77 -6.12 5.57
C ILE A 379 -27.67 -4.89 4.67
N ALA A 380 -27.61 -3.69 5.25
CA ALA A 380 -27.50 -2.44 4.50
C ALA A 380 -26.23 -2.36 3.64
N LYS A 381 -25.09 -2.82 4.17
CA LYS A 381 -23.80 -2.85 3.46
C LYS A 381 -23.78 -3.90 2.34
N LEU A 382 -24.46 -5.01 2.48
CA LEU A 382 -24.63 -6.00 1.41
C LEU A 382 -25.50 -5.44 0.28
N ILE A 383 -26.60 -4.77 0.61
CA ILE A 383 -27.44 -4.06 -0.38
C ILE A 383 -26.64 -2.94 -1.04
N ALA A 384 -25.76 -2.24 -0.31
CA ALA A 384 -24.86 -1.24 -0.90
C ALA A 384 -23.75 -1.86 -1.78
N SER A 385 -23.69 -3.18 -1.91
CA SER A 385 -22.67 -3.90 -2.69
C SER A 385 -21.24 -3.67 -2.20
N PHE A 386 -21.06 -3.49 -0.88
CA PHE A 386 -19.73 -3.38 -0.28
C PHE A 386 -19.07 -4.74 -0.05
N TRP A 387 -19.87 -5.81 -0.03
CA TRP A 387 -19.47 -7.22 0.00
C TRP A 387 -20.37 -8.04 -0.91
N ASP A 388 -19.90 -9.20 -1.33
CA ASP A 388 -20.76 -10.22 -1.91
C ASP A 388 -21.31 -11.13 -0.81
N VAL A 389 -22.48 -11.70 -1.00
CA VAL A 389 -23.08 -12.67 -0.07
C VAL A 389 -22.27 -13.97 -0.03
N GLY A 390 -22.24 -14.65 1.10
CA GLY A 390 -21.60 -15.96 1.24
C GLY A 390 -22.37 -17.05 0.50
N SER A 391 -23.71 -17.06 0.66
CA SER A 391 -24.66 -17.85 -0.14
C SER A 391 -25.99 -17.10 -0.25
N GLY A 392 -26.89 -17.58 -1.07
CA GLY A 392 -28.12 -16.88 -1.41
C GLY A 392 -27.94 -15.82 -2.50
N SER A 393 -28.87 -14.88 -2.61
CA SER A 393 -28.84 -13.83 -3.62
C SER A 393 -29.49 -12.54 -3.13
N ILE A 394 -29.02 -11.42 -3.66
CA ILE A 394 -29.66 -10.10 -3.53
C ILE A 394 -30.01 -9.64 -4.94
N THR A 395 -31.27 -9.27 -5.16
CA THR A 395 -31.75 -8.76 -6.44
C THR A 395 -32.26 -7.34 -6.30
N VAL A 396 -32.10 -6.53 -7.35
CA VAL A 396 -32.69 -5.21 -7.49
C VAL A 396 -33.51 -5.19 -8.78
N GLY A 397 -34.80 -4.86 -8.66
CA GLY A 397 -35.72 -4.91 -9.82
C GLY A 397 -35.70 -6.28 -10.52
N GLY A 398 -35.54 -7.36 -9.79
CA GLY A 398 -35.47 -8.74 -10.28
C GLY A 398 -34.10 -9.18 -10.82
N ALA A 399 -33.13 -8.28 -11.04
CA ALA A 399 -31.78 -8.63 -11.49
C ALA A 399 -30.85 -8.87 -10.30
N ASP A 400 -30.06 -9.95 -10.32
CA ASP A 400 -29.04 -10.20 -9.28
C ASP A 400 -27.98 -9.09 -9.33
N ILE A 401 -27.61 -8.55 -8.16
CA ILE A 401 -26.61 -7.47 -8.07
C ILE A 401 -25.24 -7.87 -8.66
N ARG A 402 -24.95 -9.18 -8.72
CA ARG A 402 -23.75 -9.73 -9.34
C ARG A 402 -23.82 -9.77 -10.87
N SER A 403 -25.00 -9.60 -11.46
CA SER A 403 -25.22 -9.51 -12.90
C SER A 403 -25.17 -8.07 -13.44
N ILE A 404 -25.14 -7.08 -12.54
CA ILE A 404 -25.14 -5.65 -12.86
C ILE A 404 -23.70 -5.11 -12.73
N SER A 405 -23.27 -4.29 -13.70
CA SER A 405 -21.97 -3.65 -13.67
C SER A 405 -21.83 -2.69 -12.47
N ALA A 406 -20.63 -2.57 -11.91
CA ALA A 406 -20.41 -1.67 -10.77
C ALA A 406 -20.78 -0.21 -11.07
N GLU A 407 -20.56 0.25 -12.32
CA GLU A 407 -20.93 1.61 -12.74
C GLU A 407 -22.44 1.81 -12.73
N HIS A 408 -23.22 0.85 -13.24
CA HIS A 408 -24.68 0.94 -13.24
C HIS A 408 -25.24 0.80 -11.82
N TYR A 409 -24.78 -0.19 -11.05
CA TYR A 409 -25.22 -0.39 -9.67
C TYR A 409 -24.98 0.83 -8.79
N ASN A 410 -23.84 1.48 -8.95
CA ASN A 410 -23.53 2.73 -8.25
C ASN A 410 -24.49 3.87 -8.59
N LYS A 411 -25.15 3.86 -9.74
CA LYS A 411 -26.22 4.85 -10.08
C LYS A 411 -27.54 4.52 -9.41
N LEU A 412 -27.79 3.24 -9.09
CA LEU A 412 -29.05 2.77 -8.47
C LEU A 412 -29.12 3.00 -6.96
N VAL A 413 -27.98 2.98 -6.25
CA VAL A 413 -27.94 3.03 -4.80
C VAL A 413 -27.17 4.24 -4.29
N ALA A 414 -27.78 5.05 -3.41
CA ALA A 414 -27.09 6.07 -2.62
C ALA A 414 -26.94 5.58 -1.18
N TYR A 415 -25.72 5.63 -0.64
CA TYR A 415 -25.42 5.24 0.74
C TYR A 415 -24.92 6.44 1.54
N VAL A 416 -25.60 6.76 2.64
CA VAL A 416 -25.18 7.79 3.61
C VAL A 416 -24.69 7.06 4.85
N SER A 417 -23.38 7.10 5.07
CA SER A 417 -22.73 6.43 6.20
C SER A 417 -22.79 7.26 7.47
N GLN A 418 -22.64 6.59 8.60
CA GLN A 418 -22.52 7.21 9.92
C GLN A 418 -21.30 8.16 10.02
N ASP A 419 -20.16 7.78 9.42
CA ASP A 419 -18.90 8.54 9.55
C ASP A 419 -18.86 9.85 8.75
N ASN A 420 -19.77 10.09 7.82
CA ASN A 420 -19.90 11.33 7.04
C ASN A 420 -18.58 11.90 6.51
N PHE A 421 -17.74 11.05 5.90
CA PHE A 421 -16.41 11.44 5.43
C PHE A 421 -16.45 12.49 4.32
N LEU A 422 -15.68 13.57 4.48
CA LEU A 422 -15.47 14.60 3.46
C LEU A 422 -14.01 14.59 3.01
N PHE A 423 -13.80 14.71 1.69
CA PHE A 423 -12.48 14.87 1.11
C PHE A 423 -11.93 16.26 1.36
N ASP A 424 -10.62 16.40 1.48
CA ASP A 424 -9.93 17.68 1.58
C ASP A 424 -10.04 18.45 0.24
N ASN A 425 -11.20 19.07 0.06
CA ASN A 425 -11.59 19.82 -1.12
C ASN A 425 -12.61 20.89 -0.70
N THR A 426 -13.14 21.66 -1.63
CA THR A 426 -14.20 22.62 -1.34
C THR A 426 -15.52 21.94 -0.97
N VAL A 427 -16.42 22.65 -0.29
CA VAL A 427 -17.80 22.18 -0.02
C VAL A 427 -18.50 21.83 -1.34
N ARG A 428 -18.35 22.67 -2.37
CA ARG A 428 -18.91 22.47 -3.72
C ARG A 428 -18.50 21.12 -4.30
N GLU A 429 -17.21 20.84 -4.32
CA GLU A 429 -16.69 19.59 -4.89
C GLU A 429 -17.07 18.37 -4.05
N ASN A 430 -17.18 18.50 -2.74
CA ASN A 430 -17.68 17.41 -1.89
C ASN A 430 -19.15 17.05 -2.19
N ILE A 431 -20.01 18.03 -2.48
CA ILE A 431 -21.39 17.76 -2.91
C ILE A 431 -21.41 17.21 -4.33
N ARG A 432 -20.60 17.78 -5.26
CA ARG A 432 -20.51 17.36 -6.68
C ARG A 432 -20.08 15.90 -6.85
N MET A 433 -19.40 15.30 -5.86
CA MET A 433 -19.10 13.87 -5.88
C MET A 433 -20.34 12.97 -6.06
N GLY A 434 -21.53 13.42 -5.68
CA GLY A 434 -22.78 12.70 -5.95
C GLY A 434 -23.05 12.51 -7.45
N ARG A 435 -22.71 13.53 -8.26
CA ARG A 435 -22.80 13.51 -9.73
C ARG A 435 -21.73 14.45 -10.30
N PRO A 436 -20.59 13.88 -10.79
CA PRO A 436 -19.41 14.67 -11.20
C PRO A 436 -19.67 15.67 -12.34
N ASP A 437 -20.66 15.42 -13.20
CA ASP A 437 -21.06 16.26 -14.32
C ASP A 437 -22.10 17.34 -13.94
N ALA A 438 -22.49 17.45 -12.66
CA ALA A 438 -23.44 18.43 -12.19
C ALA A 438 -22.90 19.85 -12.30
N THR A 439 -23.76 20.76 -12.76
CA THR A 439 -23.48 22.19 -12.79
C THR A 439 -23.46 22.81 -11.39
N ASP A 440 -22.85 23.99 -11.25
CA ASP A 440 -22.84 24.73 -9.98
C ASP A 440 -24.26 25.01 -9.46
N ALA A 441 -25.20 25.35 -10.37
CA ALA A 441 -26.59 25.60 -10.02
C ALA A 441 -27.27 24.34 -9.43
N GLU A 442 -27.02 23.15 -9.97
CA GLU A 442 -27.56 21.89 -9.45
C GLU A 442 -26.96 21.54 -8.08
N VAL A 443 -25.65 21.79 -7.87
CA VAL A 443 -25.02 21.65 -6.56
C VAL A 443 -25.64 22.59 -5.53
N GLU A 444 -25.87 23.85 -5.88
CA GLU A 444 -26.51 24.83 -5.00
C GLU A 444 -27.97 24.47 -4.72
N GLN A 445 -28.69 23.94 -5.72
CA GLN A 445 -30.06 23.48 -5.53
C GLN A 445 -30.12 22.28 -4.56
N ALA A 446 -29.23 21.29 -4.71
CA ALA A 446 -29.14 20.16 -3.77
C ALA A 446 -28.83 20.64 -2.33
N ALA A 447 -28.01 21.68 -2.18
CA ALA A 447 -27.75 22.29 -0.88
C ALA A 447 -28.98 23.01 -0.29
N ARG A 448 -29.81 23.68 -1.11
CA ARG A 448 -31.09 24.27 -0.68
C ARG A 448 -32.08 23.20 -0.24
N ASP A 449 -32.24 22.16 -1.06
CA ASP A 449 -33.14 21.04 -0.78
C ASP A 449 -32.75 20.29 0.51
N CYS A 450 -31.46 20.23 0.82
CA CYS A 450 -30.92 19.66 2.05
C CYS A 450 -30.93 20.62 3.25
N GLY A 451 -31.37 21.89 3.09
CA GLY A 451 -31.33 22.88 4.18
C GLY A 451 -29.89 23.21 4.65
N CYS A 452 -28.89 23.01 3.80
CA CYS A 452 -27.51 23.34 4.15
C CYS A 452 -26.97 24.60 3.44
N TYR A 453 -27.76 25.21 2.58
CA TYR A 453 -27.37 26.39 1.78
C TYR A 453 -26.94 27.55 2.66
N ASP A 454 -27.77 27.93 3.66
CA ASP A 454 -27.53 29.11 4.48
C ASP A 454 -26.28 29.00 5.34
N PHE A 455 -26.04 27.82 5.95
CA PHE A 455 -24.78 27.59 6.69
C PHE A 455 -23.56 27.62 5.75
N ILE A 456 -23.67 27.05 4.52
CA ILE A 456 -22.58 27.11 3.54
C ILE A 456 -22.28 28.58 3.18
N MET A 457 -23.29 29.39 2.97
CA MET A 457 -23.12 30.82 2.66
C MET A 457 -22.60 31.65 3.84
N SER A 458 -22.73 31.16 5.07
CA SER A 458 -22.13 31.78 6.26
C SER A 458 -20.64 31.49 6.42
N LEU A 459 -20.09 30.49 5.70
CA LEU A 459 -18.66 30.18 5.69
C LEU A 459 -17.87 31.28 4.95
N GLU A 460 -16.61 31.49 5.32
CA GLU A 460 -15.76 32.59 4.82
C GLU A 460 -15.74 32.70 3.29
N ASN A 461 -15.67 31.55 2.58
CA ASN A 461 -15.65 31.49 1.11
C ASN A 461 -16.90 30.77 0.52
N GLY A 462 -17.99 30.65 1.28
CA GLY A 462 -19.20 29.96 0.85
C GLY A 462 -18.92 28.54 0.34
N PHE A 463 -19.44 28.19 -0.83
CA PHE A 463 -19.23 26.90 -1.48
C PHE A 463 -17.76 26.60 -1.82
N ASN A 464 -16.90 27.61 -1.89
CA ASN A 464 -15.47 27.44 -2.18
C ASN A 464 -14.62 27.25 -0.93
N THR A 465 -15.23 27.18 0.27
CA THR A 465 -14.55 26.92 1.52
C THR A 465 -13.94 25.52 1.51
N GLN A 466 -12.64 25.41 1.84
CA GLN A 466 -11.94 24.13 2.02
C GLN A 466 -12.37 23.50 3.34
N VAL A 467 -12.81 22.25 3.30
CA VAL A 467 -13.34 21.57 4.50
C VAL A 467 -12.26 20.96 5.38
N GLY A 468 -11.01 20.88 4.90
CA GLY A 468 -9.90 20.21 5.55
C GLY A 468 -9.99 18.68 5.49
N SER A 469 -8.91 18.01 5.91
CA SER A 469 -8.85 16.55 5.89
C SER A 469 -9.95 15.94 6.78
N GLY A 470 -10.76 15.03 6.21
CA GLY A 470 -11.91 14.44 6.90
C GLY A 470 -12.99 15.46 7.33
N GLY A 471 -12.99 16.66 6.74
CA GLY A 471 -13.92 17.73 7.12
C GLY A 471 -13.58 18.37 8.48
N GLY A 472 -12.31 18.42 8.85
CA GLY A 472 -11.86 18.89 10.19
C GLY A 472 -12.32 20.29 10.59
N HIS A 473 -12.72 21.12 9.64
CA HIS A 473 -13.19 22.50 9.88
C HIS A 473 -14.72 22.58 10.08
N LEU A 474 -15.45 21.47 10.01
CA LEU A 474 -16.90 21.41 10.11
C LEU A 474 -17.37 20.59 11.30
N SER A 475 -18.49 20.96 11.90
CA SER A 475 -19.19 20.19 12.92
C SER A 475 -19.75 18.88 12.38
N GLY A 476 -20.10 17.92 13.24
CA GLY A 476 -20.70 16.65 12.84
C GLY A 476 -22.00 16.81 12.03
N GLY A 477 -22.89 17.70 12.47
CA GLY A 477 -24.15 17.99 11.78
C GLY A 477 -23.97 18.64 10.41
N GLU A 478 -22.96 19.50 10.25
CA GLU A 478 -22.63 20.13 8.96
C GLU A 478 -22.07 19.10 7.96
N LYS A 479 -21.17 18.21 8.40
CA LYS A 479 -20.67 17.10 7.59
C LYS A 479 -21.81 16.21 7.11
N GLN A 480 -22.74 15.90 8.00
CA GLN A 480 -23.88 15.05 7.71
C GLN A 480 -24.79 15.70 6.66
N ARG A 481 -25.13 17.00 6.79
CA ARG A 481 -25.92 17.72 5.78
C ARG A 481 -25.24 17.74 4.42
N ILE A 482 -23.92 17.94 4.36
CA ILE A 482 -23.17 17.84 3.09
C ILE A 482 -23.26 16.42 2.51
N SER A 483 -23.19 15.38 3.34
CA SER A 483 -23.32 13.98 2.88
C SER A 483 -24.74 13.69 2.36
N ILE A 484 -25.78 14.25 2.98
CA ILE A 484 -27.17 14.16 2.49
C ILE A 484 -27.32 14.95 1.18
N ALA A 485 -26.77 16.17 1.07
CA ALA A 485 -26.77 16.94 -0.19
C ALA A 485 -26.08 16.18 -1.34
N ARG A 486 -24.98 15.46 -1.04
CA ARG A 486 -24.33 14.55 -1.99
C ARG A 486 -25.27 13.44 -2.47
N ALA A 487 -26.02 12.82 -1.56
CA ALA A 487 -27.00 11.79 -1.91
C ALA A 487 -28.21 12.36 -2.69
N MET A 488 -28.66 13.58 -2.37
CA MET A 488 -29.69 14.30 -3.14
C MET A 488 -29.28 14.59 -4.57
N LEU A 489 -28.06 15.12 -4.75
CA LEU A 489 -27.51 15.41 -6.08
C LEU A 489 -27.35 14.13 -6.93
N LYS A 490 -26.99 13.01 -6.31
CA LYS A 490 -26.90 11.69 -6.95
C LYS A 490 -28.25 11.22 -7.49
N ASN A 491 -29.32 11.49 -6.79
CA ASN A 491 -30.71 11.18 -7.13
C ASN A 491 -30.96 9.68 -7.46
N ALA A 492 -30.33 8.78 -6.71
CA ALA A 492 -30.49 7.34 -6.87
C ALA A 492 -31.90 6.88 -6.46
N PRO A 493 -32.49 5.85 -7.12
CA PRO A 493 -33.82 5.32 -6.79
C PRO A 493 -33.87 4.56 -5.46
N ILE A 494 -32.72 4.04 -4.99
CA ILE A 494 -32.58 3.35 -3.70
C ILE A 494 -31.70 4.21 -2.81
N VAL A 495 -32.15 4.51 -1.59
CA VAL A 495 -31.39 5.27 -0.59
C VAL A 495 -31.20 4.42 0.65
N ILE A 496 -29.97 4.30 1.11
CA ILE A 496 -29.62 3.61 2.36
C ILE A 496 -29.07 4.66 3.32
N LEU A 497 -29.67 4.74 4.52
CA LEU A 497 -29.23 5.64 5.59
C LEU A 497 -28.77 4.82 6.79
N ASP A 498 -27.49 4.93 7.13
CA ASP A 498 -26.91 4.29 8.31
C ASP A 498 -26.76 5.34 9.41
N GLU A 499 -27.68 5.33 10.39
CA GLU A 499 -27.68 6.19 11.58
C GLU A 499 -27.59 7.71 11.30
N ALA A 500 -28.58 8.26 10.61
CA ALA A 500 -28.56 9.64 10.16
C ALA A 500 -28.68 10.74 11.26
N THR A 501 -28.81 10.43 12.58
CA THR A 501 -29.13 11.45 13.61
C THR A 501 -28.37 11.30 14.94
N ALA A 502 -27.28 10.54 15.01
CA ALA A 502 -26.67 10.11 16.27
C ALA A 502 -25.99 11.21 17.13
N TYR A 503 -25.58 12.35 16.56
CA TYR A 503 -24.73 13.33 17.25
C TYR A 503 -25.13 14.80 16.99
N THR A 504 -26.40 15.10 16.77
CA THR A 504 -26.84 16.46 16.42
C THR A 504 -27.68 17.11 17.51
N ASP A 505 -27.53 18.43 17.69
CA ASP A 505 -28.39 19.23 18.54
C ASP A 505 -29.84 19.19 18.05
N PRO A 506 -30.85 19.37 18.91
CA PRO A 506 -32.27 19.26 18.53
C PRO A 506 -32.70 20.11 17.34
N GLU A 507 -32.15 21.32 17.17
CA GLU A 507 -32.42 22.20 16.03
C GLU A 507 -31.87 21.62 14.72
N ASN A 508 -30.65 21.09 14.75
CA ASN A 508 -30.04 20.43 13.59
C ASN A 508 -30.74 19.11 13.24
N GLU A 509 -31.26 18.40 14.24
CA GLU A 509 -32.00 17.16 14.02
C GLU A 509 -33.28 17.39 13.20
N ALA A 510 -34.07 18.44 13.51
CA ALA A 510 -35.26 18.76 12.76
C ALA A 510 -34.93 19.08 11.28
N ILE A 511 -33.87 19.85 11.00
CA ILE A 511 -33.44 20.18 9.64
C ILE A 511 -33.00 18.91 8.89
N ILE A 512 -32.26 18.01 9.56
CA ILE A 512 -31.81 16.76 8.96
C ILE A 512 -33.00 15.84 8.64
N GLN A 513 -33.98 15.74 9.55
CA GLN A 513 -35.18 14.92 9.32
C GLN A 513 -36.00 15.46 8.12
N GLU A 514 -36.19 16.78 8.02
CA GLU A 514 -36.85 17.37 6.87
C GLU A 514 -36.08 17.13 5.56
N SER A 515 -34.77 17.23 5.61
CA SER A 515 -33.87 16.94 4.47
C SER A 515 -33.96 15.46 4.04
N VAL A 516 -33.99 14.54 4.99
CA VAL A 516 -34.16 13.11 4.73
C VAL A 516 -35.54 12.84 4.13
N ALA A 517 -36.62 13.45 4.68
CA ALA A 517 -37.99 13.31 4.14
C ALA A 517 -38.10 13.81 2.68
N ARG A 518 -37.36 14.86 2.32
CA ARG A 518 -37.26 15.32 0.92
C ARG A 518 -36.45 14.36 0.05
N LEU A 519 -35.31 13.85 0.57
CA LEU A 519 -34.41 12.91 -0.15
C LEU A 519 -35.16 11.65 -0.58
N VAL A 520 -35.99 11.10 0.29
CA VAL A 520 -36.62 9.79 0.10
C VAL A 520 -37.94 9.81 -0.65
N ARG A 521 -38.49 10.99 -0.96
CA ARG A 521 -39.78 11.11 -1.64
C ARG A 521 -39.80 10.37 -2.97
N GLY A 522 -40.66 9.36 -3.09
CA GLY A 522 -40.80 8.52 -4.29
C GLY A 522 -39.63 7.57 -4.55
N LYS A 523 -38.80 7.28 -3.53
CA LYS A 523 -37.68 6.38 -3.61
C LYS A 523 -37.83 5.22 -2.61
N THR A 524 -37.13 4.13 -2.86
CA THR A 524 -37.03 3.02 -1.89
C THR A 524 -36.00 3.40 -0.84
N LEU A 525 -36.43 3.54 0.41
CA LEU A 525 -35.57 3.86 1.55
C LEU A 525 -35.31 2.62 2.39
N VAL A 526 -34.06 2.38 2.75
CA VAL A 526 -33.66 1.45 3.81
C VAL A 526 -32.93 2.27 4.88
N VAL A 527 -33.52 2.39 6.07
CA VAL A 527 -32.94 3.14 7.18
C VAL A 527 -32.58 2.22 8.33
N ILE A 528 -31.35 2.33 8.85
CA ILE A 528 -30.96 1.70 10.11
C ILE A 528 -31.31 2.69 11.22
N ALA A 529 -32.33 2.34 12.02
CA ALA A 529 -32.85 3.23 13.04
C ALA A 529 -32.28 2.91 14.42
N HIS A 530 -31.62 3.89 15.03
CA HIS A 530 -31.25 3.89 16.44
C HIS A 530 -32.27 4.62 17.31
N ARG A 531 -33.10 5.50 16.72
CA ARG A 531 -34.22 6.18 17.38
C ARG A 531 -35.55 5.70 16.79
N LEU A 532 -36.28 4.91 17.55
CA LEU A 532 -37.52 4.32 17.09
C LEU A 532 -38.62 5.37 16.81
N SER A 533 -38.56 6.54 17.46
CA SER A 533 -39.49 7.64 17.22
C SER A 533 -39.45 8.23 15.79
N THR A 534 -38.36 8.03 15.05
CA THR A 534 -38.18 8.56 13.69
C THR A 534 -38.79 7.68 12.60
N ILE A 535 -39.18 6.44 12.96
CA ILE A 535 -39.65 5.42 12.01
C ILE A 535 -41.06 4.94 12.27
N VAL A 536 -41.82 5.69 13.08
CA VAL A 536 -43.22 5.38 13.45
C VAL A 536 -44.12 5.20 12.22
N ASP A 537 -43.89 6.05 11.22
CA ASP A 537 -44.64 6.08 9.97
C ASP A 537 -43.98 5.30 8.83
N ALA A 538 -43.02 4.41 9.14
CA ALA A 538 -42.41 3.56 8.13
C ALA A 538 -43.44 2.56 7.57
N ASP A 539 -43.42 2.35 6.25
CA ASP A 539 -44.28 1.38 5.58
C ASP A 539 -43.97 -0.06 6.04
N GLN A 540 -42.70 -0.32 6.36
CA GLN A 540 -42.25 -1.62 6.88
C GLN A 540 -41.15 -1.40 7.92
N ILE A 541 -41.28 -2.04 9.09
CA ILE A 541 -40.26 -2.17 10.12
C ILE A 541 -39.83 -3.63 10.16
N VAL A 542 -38.52 -3.87 10.07
CA VAL A 542 -37.89 -5.19 10.10
C VAL A 542 -37.11 -5.33 11.38
N VAL A 543 -37.53 -6.26 12.24
CA VAL A 543 -36.85 -6.55 13.50
C VAL A 543 -35.79 -7.62 13.24
N VAL A 544 -34.52 -7.25 13.41
CA VAL A 544 -33.36 -8.13 13.20
C VAL A 544 -32.79 -8.54 14.56
N ASN A 545 -32.66 -9.83 14.79
CA ASN A 545 -32.11 -10.40 16.03
C ASN A 545 -31.17 -11.55 15.70
N ASP A 546 -29.95 -11.53 16.28
CA ASP A 546 -28.93 -12.59 16.13
C ASP A 546 -28.79 -13.10 14.68
N GLY A 547 -28.74 -12.16 13.73
CA GLY A 547 -28.52 -12.48 12.30
C GLY A 547 -29.74 -13.07 11.57
N CYS A 548 -30.93 -13.07 12.19
CA CYS A 548 -32.19 -13.54 11.61
C CYS A 548 -33.23 -12.41 11.58
N ILE A 549 -34.28 -12.57 10.75
CA ILE A 549 -35.46 -11.72 10.79
C ILE A 549 -36.43 -12.28 11.84
N GLU A 550 -36.62 -11.54 12.92
CA GLU A 550 -37.56 -11.92 14.00
C GLU A 550 -39.00 -11.64 13.60
N ALA A 551 -39.25 -10.45 13.06
CA ALA A 551 -40.59 -10.04 12.63
C ALA A 551 -40.50 -8.89 11.59
N THR A 552 -41.56 -8.76 10.78
CA THR A 552 -41.74 -7.64 9.85
C THR A 552 -43.20 -7.14 9.93
N GLY A 553 -43.41 -5.83 9.86
CA GLY A 553 -44.74 -5.22 9.87
C GLY A 553 -44.69 -3.71 10.11
N THR A 554 -45.86 -3.11 10.30
CA THR A 554 -46.01 -1.73 10.76
C THR A 554 -45.74 -1.63 12.25
N GLN A 555 -45.54 -0.42 12.77
CA GLN A 555 -45.36 -0.23 14.22
C GLN A 555 -46.53 -0.80 15.05
N ALA A 556 -47.76 -0.57 14.61
CA ALA A 556 -48.93 -1.02 15.33
C ALA A 556 -49.03 -2.57 15.40
N GLU A 557 -48.66 -3.23 14.32
CA GLU A 557 -48.62 -4.72 14.27
C GLU A 557 -47.50 -5.26 15.15
N LEU A 558 -46.30 -4.69 15.09
CA LEU A 558 -45.14 -5.18 15.82
C LEU A 558 -45.25 -4.97 17.34
N LEU A 559 -45.88 -3.88 17.78
CA LEU A 559 -46.16 -3.66 19.21
C LEU A 559 -47.09 -4.74 19.82
N GLN A 560 -47.93 -5.37 18.98
CA GLN A 560 -48.81 -6.43 19.42
C GLN A 560 -48.24 -7.84 19.24
N ALA A 561 -47.42 -8.03 18.19
CA ALA A 561 -46.99 -9.37 17.76
C ALA A 561 -45.52 -9.69 18.09
N CYS A 562 -44.66 -8.71 18.37
CA CYS A 562 -43.23 -8.92 18.58
C CYS A 562 -42.78 -8.39 19.96
N PRO A 563 -42.57 -9.25 20.95
CA PRO A 563 -42.14 -8.87 22.30
C PRO A 563 -40.78 -8.14 22.32
N LEU A 564 -39.87 -8.50 21.38
CA LEU A 564 -38.58 -7.83 21.26
C LEU A 564 -38.76 -6.37 20.83
N TYR A 565 -39.63 -6.12 19.84
CA TYR A 565 -39.93 -4.76 19.40
C TYR A 565 -40.58 -3.91 20.49
N GLU A 566 -41.54 -4.47 21.22
CA GLU A 566 -42.17 -3.83 22.37
C GLU A 566 -41.14 -3.45 23.44
N THR A 567 -40.22 -4.35 23.75
CA THR A 567 -39.14 -4.11 24.72
C THR A 567 -38.24 -2.96 24.26
N LEU A 568 -37.83 -2.96 22.99
CA LEU A 568 -37.00 -1.90 22.42
C LEU A 568 -37.74 -0.54 22.43
N TRP A 569 -39.02 -0.53 22.09
CA TRP A 569 -39.85 0.65 22.10
C TRP A 569 -40.01 1.26 23.50
N ASN A 570 -40.34 0.43 24.48
CA ASN A 570 -40.50 0.86 25.87
C ASN A 570 -39.21 1.37 26.48
N ALA A 571 -38.06 0.74 26.17
CA ALA A 571 -36.73 1.24 26.56
C ALA A 571 -36.41 2.60 25.94
N HIS A 572 -36.82 2.82 24.68
CA HIS A 572 -36.62 4.10 23.99
C HIS A 572 -37.47 5.22 24.62
N ILE A 573 -38.75 4.97 24.93
CA ILE A 573 -39.63 5.94 25.61
C ILE A 573 -39.13 6.24 27.02
N ALA A 574 -38.78 5.25 27.81
CA ALA A 574 -38.25 5.46 29.16
C ALA A 574 -36.96 6.32 29.16
N SER A 575 -36.12 6.17 28.15
CA SER A 575 -34.92 7.00 27.99
C SER A 575 -35.24 8.47 27.64
N ARG A 576 -36.29 8.69 26.86
CA ARG A 576 -36.77 10.02 26.48
C ARG A 576 -37.41 10.75 27.66
N ASP A 577 -38.29 10.10 28.38
CA ASP A 577 -38.96 10.65 29.58
C ASP A 577 -37.94 11.01 30.67
N SER A 578 -36.88 10.21 30.81
CA SER A 578 -35.77 10.51 31.73
C SER A 578 -34.96 11.73 31.31
N ALA A 579 -34.79 11.96 29.99
CA ALA A 579 -34.07 13.12 29.48
C ALA A 579 -34.91 14.41 29.59
N GLU A 580 -36.20 14.35 29.33
CA GLU A 580 -37.14 15.48 29.48
C GLU A 580 -37.41 15.84 30.96
N GLY A 581 -37.56 14.86 31.85
CA GLY A 581 -37.75 15.06 33.28
C GLY A 581 -36.49 15.55 34.03
N GLY A 582 -35.29 15.43 33.46
CA GLY A 582 -34.05 15.99 33.97
C GLY A 582 -33.88 17.48 33.67
N ALA A 583 -34.48 17.97 32.58
CA ALA A 583 -34.43 19.39 32.19
C ALA A 583 -35.32 20.27 33.07
N ASP A 584 -36.39 19.72 33.67
CA ASP A 584 -37.28 20.47 34.59
C ASP A 584 -36.76 20.53 36.03
N ARG A 585 -35.60 19.94 36.33
CA ARG A 585 -34.97 19.88 37.66
C ARG A 585 -33.60 20.58 37.77
N ALA A 586 -33.12 21.22 36.71
CA ALA A 586 -31.91 22.07 36.67
C ALA A 586 -32.26 23.55 36.39
#